data_e34fb853f428c818713049b1562e6b27
#
_entry.id   e34fb853f428c818713049b1562e6b27
#
_cell.length_a   1.000
_cell.length_b   1.000
_cell.length_c   1.000
_cell.angle_alpha   90.00
_cell.angle_beta   90.00
_cell.angle_gamma   90.00
#
_symmetry.space_group_name_H-M   'P 1'
#
loop_
_entity.id
_entity.type
_entity.pdbx_description
1 polymer ?
#
loop_
_entity_poly.entity_id
_entity_poly.type
_entity_poly.pdbx_seq_one_letter_code
_entity_poly.pdbx_strand_id
1 'polypeptide(L)'
;DALPISLDADKFHAITRRGDLGIVKDGLQAAKRAGLAVKINTVALKGVNETEIEDIAKWCGDEGFDLTFIETMPMGEIGKDRSDTYLPLSAVRERLDAIWSLTDIDYRTGGPAKYAQVKETGRRIGFITPLSHNFCESCNRVRLTCTGQLYMCLGQDDDADLRAALRASEDDQVLYAAIDEAISRKPKGHDFIIERGQSAPAVTRHMSVTGG
;
A
#
# COMPACT_ATOMS: atom_id res chain seq x y z
N ASP A 1 -11.35 -3.59 -1.53
CA ASP A 1 -10.38 -2.58 -1.97
C ASP A 1 -10.14 -2.72 -3.47
N ALA A 2 -9.96 -1.62 -4.16
CA ALA A 2 -9.57 -1.56 -5.57
C ALA A 2 -8.37 -0.61 -5.73
N LEU A 3 -7.56 -0.83 -6.75
CA LEU A 3 -6.34 -0.08 -7.04
C LEU A 3 -6.40 0.62 -8.41
N PRO A 4 -7.31 1.57 -8.64
CA PRO A 4 -7.20 2.44 -9.79
C PRO A 4 -6.08 3.44 -9.53
N ILE A 5 -4.96 3.25 -10.20
CA ILE A 5 -3.78 4.12 -10.11
C ILE A 5 -3.94 5.38 -10.96
N SER A 6 -4.93 5.41 -11.87
CA SER A 6 -5.25 6.51 -12.78
C SER A 6 -6.72 6.45 -13.20
N LEU A 7 -7.30 7.60 -13.51
CA LEU A 7 -8.63 7.73 -14.15
C LEU A 7 -8.54 7.82 -15.67
N ASP A 8 -7.33 7.95 -16.22
CA ASP A 8 -7.01 7.88 -17.63
C ASP A 8 -6.82 6.42 -18.06
N ALA A 9 -7.61 5.96 -19.04
CA ALA A 9 -7.63 4.56 -19.47
C ALA A 9 -6.30 4.13 -20.10
N ASP A 10 -5.65 4.99 -20.86
CA ASP A 10 -4.39 4.69 -21.52
C ASP A 10 -3.25 4.59 -20.50
N LYS A 11 -3.18 5.51 -19.54
CA LYS A 11 -2.25 5.41 -18.42
C LYS A 11 -2.49 4.18 -17.58
N PHE A 12 -3.75 3.89 -17.24
CA PHE A 12 -4.11 2.71 -16.48
C PHE A 12 -3.65 1.43 -17.18
N HIS A 13 -3.91 1.31 -18.47
CA HIS A 13 -3.46 0.18 -19.30
C HIS A 13 -1.94 0.06 -19.33
N ALA A 14 -1.24 1.17 -19.56
CA ALA A 14 0.23 1.21 -19.63
C ALA A 14 0.88 0.78 -18.29
N ILE A 15 0.34 1.22 -17.15
CA ILE A 15 0.87 0.89 -15.82
C ILE A 15 0.57 -0.55 -15.45
N THR A 16 -0.65 -1.01 -15.70
CA THR A 16 -1.11 -2.37 -15.35
C THR A 16 -0.72 -3.41 -16.39
N ARG A 17 -0.24 -2.96 -17.56
CA ARG A 17 0.15 -3.76 -18.75
C ARG A 17 -1.01 -4.47 -19.45
N ARG A 18 -2.13 -4.70 -18.81
CA ARG A 18 -3.30 -5.44 -19.36
C ARG A 18 -4.63 -5.00 -18.75
N GLY A 19 -4.60 -4.07 -17.80
CA GLY A 19 -5.81 -3.65 -17.11
C GLY A 19 -6.74 -2.84 -18.02
N ASP A 20 -8.03 -3.05 -17.83
CA ASP A 20 -9.10 -2.26 -18.44
C ASP A 20 -9.80 -1.46 -17.33
N LEU A 21 -9.67 -0.14 -17.39
CA LEU A 21 -10.25 0.75 -16.40
C LEU A 21 -11.79 0.71 -16.43
N GLY A 22 -12.40 0.47 -17.59
CA GLY A 22 -13.85 0.33 -17.73
C GLY A 22 -14.37 -0.84 -16.92
N ILE A 23 -13.75 -2.01 -17.07
CA ILE A 23 -14.10 -3.22 -16.29
C ILE A 23 -13.97 -2.96 -14.78
N VAL A 24 -12.90 -2.28 -14.36
CA VAL A 24 -12.71 -1.94 -12.93
C VAL A 24 -13.82 -1.03 -12.44
N LYS A 25 -14.16 0.03 -13.19
CA LYS A 25 -15.24 0.96 -12.84
C LYS A 25 -16.60 0.24 -12.78
N ASP A 26 -16.89 -0.65 -13.71
CA ASP A 26 -18.13 -1.45 -13.72
C ASP A 26 -18.22 -2.35 -12.48
N GLY A 27 -17.11 -2.97 -12.07
CA GLY A 27 -17.02 -3.74 -10.84
C GLY A 27 -17.27 -2.89 -9.59
N LEU A 28 -16.72 -1.67 -9.54
CA LEU A 28 -16.94 -0.73 -8.43
C LEU A 28 -18.40 -0.30 -8.35
N GLN A 29 -19.03 -0.04 -9.50
CA GLN A 29 -20.47 0.28 -9.55
C GLN A 29 -21.33 -0.91 -9.13
N ALA A 30 -20.95 -2.13 -9.48
CA ALA A 30 -21.65 -3.33 -9.02
C ALA A 30 -21.53 -3.49 -7.50
N ALA A 31 -20.34 -3.29 -6.92
CA ALA A 31 -20.12 -3.30 -5.48
C ALA A 31 -20.98 -2.25 -4.76
N LYS A 32 -21.02 -1.02 -5.30
CA LYS A 32 -21.85 0.08 -4.78
C LYS A 32 -23.35 -0.28 -4.81
N ARG A 33 -23.84 -0.84 -5.92
CA ARG A 33 -25.24 -1.31 -6.01
C ARG A 33 -25.57 -2.43 -5.03
N ALA A 34 -24.58 -3.27 -4.70
CA ALA A 34 -24.73 -4.33 -3.70
C ALA A 34 -24.64 -3.81 -2.24
N GLY A 35 -24.51 -2.50 -2.02
CA GLY A 35 -24.42 -1.89 -0.70
C GLY A 35 -23.07 -2.10 -0.01
N LEU A 36 -22.01 -2.50 -0.73
CA LEU A 36 -20.69 -2.69 -0.16
C LEU A 36 -19.99 -1.35 0.06
N ALA A 37 -19.34 -1.21 1.19
CA ALA A 37 -18.43 -0.09 1.41
C ALA A 37 -17.18 -0.24 0.52
N VAL A 38 -16.94 0.74 -0.34
CA VAL A 38 -15.82 0.75 -1.28
C VAL A 38 -14.72 1.68 -0.79
N LYS A 39 -13.49 1.21 -0.84
CA LYS A 39 -12.29 2.01 -0.62
C LYS A 39 -11.35 1.86 -1.81
N ILE A 40 -10.92 2.99 -2.35
CA ILE A 40 -9.95 3.08 -3.43
C ILE A 40 -8.56 3.26 -2.82
N ASN A 41 -7.58 2.48 -3.30
CA ASN A 41 -6.18 2.66 -2.95
C ASN A 41 -5.41 3.14 -4.18
N THR A 42 -4.66 4.22 -4.05
CA THR A 42 -3.89 4.81 -5.16
C THR A 42 -2.45 5.06 -4.72
N VAL A 43 -1.49 4.45 -5.41
CA VAL A 43 -0.08 4.81 -5.24
C VAL A 43 0.15 6.15 -5.93
N ALA A 44 0.62 7.15 -5.17
CA ALA A 44 0.93 8.47 -5.70
C ALA A 44 2.33 8.45 -6.35
N LEU A 45 2.39 8.80 -7.63
CA LEU A 45 3.60 8.71 -8.45
C LEU A 45 3.86 10.02 -9.19
N LYS A 46 5.01 10.66 -8.90
CA LYS A 46 5.48 11.84 -9.61
C LYS A 46 5.70 11.54 -11.09
N GLY A 47 5.31 12.46 -11.96
CA GLY A 47 5.45 12.31 -13.42
C GLY A 47 4.54 11.26 -14.05
N VAL A 48 3.69 10.59 -13.25
CA VAL A 48 2.74 9.57 -13.73
C VAL A 48 1.31 10.00 -13.48
N ASN A 49 0.87 9.98 -12.21
CA ASN A 49 -0.50 10.33 -11.83
C ASN A 49 -0.57 11.55 -10.88
N GLU A 50 0.53 12.25 -10.68
CA GLU A 50 0.56 13.42 -9.80
C GLU A 50 -0.42 14.53 -10.20
N THR A 51 -0.72 14.64 -11.50
CA THR A 51 -1.69 15.62 -12.03
C THR A 51 -3.14 15.17 -11.91
N GLU A 52 -3.40 13.94 -11.45
CA GLU A 52 -4.74 13.35 -11.31
C GLU A 52 -5.18 13.22 -9.83
N ILE A 53 -4.33 13.64 -8.89
CA ILE A 53 -4.58 13.44 -7.44
C ILE A 53 -5.91 14.07 -7.02
N GLU A 54 -6.17 15.32 -7.44
CA GLU A 54 -7.39 16.03 -7.13
C GLU A 54 -8.60 15.42 -7.83
N ASP A 55 -8.45 15.01 -9.09
CA ASP A 55 -9.53 14.39 -9.86
C ASP A 55 -9.91 13.02 -9.27
N ILE A 56 -8.92 12.22 -8.84
CA ILE A 56 -9.16 10.96 -8.15
C ILE A 56 -9.89 11.20 -6.83
N ALA A 57 -9.47 12.18 -6.04
CA ALA A 57 -10.12 12.51 -4.78
C ALA A 57 -11.55 13.02 -4.99
N LYS A 58 -11.76 13.88 -5.99
CA LYS A 58 -13.09 14.36 -6.38
C LYS A 58 -13.98 13.20 -6.82
N TRP A 59 -13.50 12.36 -7.73
CA TRP A 59 -14.26 11.20 -8.21
C TRP A 59 -14.66 10.26 -7.07
N CYS A 60 -13.75 9.96 -6.14
CA CYS A 60 -14.09 9.15 -4.97
C CYS A 60 -15.16 9.80 -4.11
N GLY A 61 -15.09 11.12 -3.91
CA GLY A 61 -16.09 11.89 -3.18
C GLY A 61 -17.48 11.81 -3.85
N ASP A 62 -17.54 12.04 -5.15
CA ASP A 62 -18.77 12.02 -5.95
C ASP A 62 -19.42 10.62 -5.97
N GLU A 63 -18.59 9.56 -6.03
CA GLU A 63 -19.05 8.17 -6.01
C GLU A 63 -19.40 7.67 -4.59
N GLY A 64 -19.02 8.39 -3.56
CA GLY A 64 -19.22 7.97 -2.16
C GLY A 64 -18.22 6.91 -1.70
N PHE A 65 -17.03 6.85 -2.31
CA PHE A 65 -15.95 5.96 -1.94
C PHE A 65 -15.01 6.62 -0.94
N ASP A 66 -14.42 5.84 -0.05
CA ASP A 66 -13.23 6.26 0.69
C ASP A 66 -11.99 6.10 -0.20
N LEU A 67 -10.97 6.92 0.05
CA LEU A 67 -9.72 6.91 -0.72
C LEU A 67 -8.53 6.68 0.21
N THR A 68 -7.49 6.00 -0.25
CA THR A 68 -6.20 5.92 0.44
C THR A 68 -5.08 6.16 -0.57
N PHE A 69 -4.28 7.18 -0.32
CA PHE A 69 -3.01 7.40 -1.02
C PHE A 69 -1.88 6.64 -0.35
N ILE A 70 -0.99 6.09 -1.15
CA ILE A 70 0.13 5.25 -0.70
C ILE A 70 1.43 5.80 -1.31
N GLU A 71 2.46 6.01 -0.51
CA GLU A 71 3.81 6.29 -1.02
C GLU A 71 4.39 5.07 -1.73
N THR A 72 5.10 5.30 -2.85
CA THR A 72 5.86 4.22 -3.52
C THR A 72 6.99 3.74 -2.61
N MET A 73 7.26 2.43 -2.64
CA MET A 73 8.35 1.82 -1.88
C MET A 73 9.44 1.29 -2.84
N PRO A 74 10.73 1.44 -2.51
CA PRO A 74 11.85 0.99 -3.35
C PRO A 74 12.05 -0.53 -3.21
N MET A 75 11.15 -1.32 -3.79
CA MET A 75 11.18 -2.79 -3.76
C MET A 75 11.28 -3.39 -5.15
N GLY A 76 12.00 -4.50 -5.27
CA GLY A 76 12.15 -5.28 -6.49
C GLY A 76 13.05 -4.62 -7.55
N GLU A 77 13.66 -5.43 -8.37
CA GLU A 77 14.49 -4.96 -9.50
C GLU A 77 13.59 -4.51 -10.65
N ILE A 78 13.40 -3.20 -10.84
CA ILE A 78 12.55 -2.65 -11.93
C ILE A 78 13.36 -1.85 -12.93
N GLY A 79 14.68 -1.83 -12.85
CA GLY A 79 15.55 -1.18 -13.84
C GLY A 79 15.31 0.33 -14.06
N LYS A 80 14.49 0.97 -13.21
CA LYS A 80 14.22 2.42 -13.22
C LYS A 80 14.48 2.98 -11.84
N ASP A 81 15.12 4.13 -11.79
CA ASP A 81 15.28 4.86 -10.52
C ASP A 81 13.90 5.31 -10.01
N ARG A 82 13.49 4.71 -8.90
CA ARG A 82 12.21 5.02 -8.26
C ARG A 82 12.22 6.35 -7.51
N SER A 83 13.39 6.92 -7.28
CA SER A 83 13.51 8.25 -6.71
C SER A 83 12.87 9.31 -7.61
N ASP A 84 12.90 9.09 -8.94
CA ASP A 84 12.30 10.00 -9.93
C ASP A 84 10.75 10.01 -9.85
N THR A 85 10.15 8.92 -9.40
CA THR A 85 8.68 8.79 -9.29
C THR A 85 8.16 8.97 -7.87
N TYR A 86 9.03 9.19 -6.89
CA TYR A 86 8.62 9.41 -5.52
C TYR A 86 7.87 10.73 -5.36
N LEU A 87 6.67 10.65 -4.79
CA LEU A 87 5.82 11.78 -4.44
C LEU A 87 5.50 11.70 -2.94
N PRO A 88 6.04 12.61 -2.11
CA PRO A 88 5.72 12.65 -0.68
C PRO A 88 4.23 12.91 -0.46
N LEU A 89 3.58 12.15 0.41
CA LEU A 89 2.16 12.37 0.69
C LEU A 89 1.89 13.65 1.49
N SER A 90 2.89 14.27 2.10
CA SER A 90 2.77 15.64 2.63
C SER A 90 2.41 16.64 1.53
N ALA A 91 3.09 16.57 0.38
CA ALA A 91 2.78 17.43 -0.76
C ALA A 91 1.39 17.12 -1.36
N VAL A 92 0.99 15.84 -1.39
CA VAL A 92 -0.38 15.44 -1.78
C VAL A 92 -1.40 16.03 -0.81
N ARG A 93 -1.15 15.95 0.51
CA ARG A 93 -2.03 16.50 1.53
C ARG A 93 -2.18 18.02 1.39
N GLU A 94 -1.09 18.76 1.22
CA GLU A 94 -1.13 20.22 1.03
C GLU A 94 -1.97 20.64 -0.17
N ARG A 95 -1.87 19.92 -1.29
CA ARG A 95 -2.68 20.16 -2.49
C ARG A 95 -4.17 19.92 -2.24
N LEU A 96 -4.50 18.85 -1.52
CA LEU A 96 -5.89 18.54 -1.18
C LEU A 96 -6.46 19.53 -0.18
N ASP A 97 -5.68 19.96 0.83
CA ASP A 97 -6.07 21.00 1.81
C ASP A 97 -6.31 22.37 1.16
N ALA A 98 -5.71 22.65 0.00
CA ALA A 98 -5.96 23.88 -0.75
C ALA A 98 -7.34 23.91 -1.44
N ILE A 99 -8.00 22.75 -1.61
CA ILE A 99 -9.27 22.61 -2.34
C ILE A 99 -10.41 22.22 -1.39
N TRP A 100 -10.14 21.34 -0.43
CA TRP A 100 -11.12 20.80 0.52
C TRP A 100 -10.72 21.03 1.97
N SER A 101 -11.71 21.04 2.85
CA SER A 101 -11.49 21.12 4.31
C SER A 101 -11.24 19.71 4.86
N LEU A 102 -9.96 19.33 5.02
CA LEU A 102 -9.58 18.05 5.60
C LEU A 102 -9.34 18.17 7.11
N THR A 103 -10.00 17.35 7.89
CA THR A 103 -9.82 17.27 9.35
C THR A 103 -9.33 15.88 9.74
N ASP A 104 -8.24 15.82 10.48
CA ASP A 104 -7.71 14.54 10.94
C ASP A 104 -8.68 13.86 11.90
N ILE A 105 -8.84 12.54 11.76
CA ILE A 105 -9.78 11.75 12.55
C ILE A 105 -9.08 10.50 13.11
N ASP A 106 -9.48 10.07 14.31
CA ASP A 106 -9.00 8.81 14.91
C ASP A 106 -9.82 7.63 14.39
N TYR A 107 -9.82 7.46 13.07
CA TYR A 107 -10.41 6.30 12.40
C TYR A 107 -9.31 5.33 12.03
N ARG A 108 -9.51 4.04 12.32
CA ARG A 108 -8.52 2.98 12.08
C ARG A 108 -9.14 1.77 11.41
N THR A 109 -8.43 1.15 10.48
CA THR A 109 -8.85 -0.04 9.74
C THR A 109 -7.92 -1.23 9.98
N GLY A 110 -7.21 -1.32 11.08
CA GLY A 110 -6.16 -2.34 11.29
C GLY A 110 -4.96 -2.21 10.34
N GLY A 111 -5.02 -1.29 9.37
CA GLY A 111 -3.91 -0.93 8.47
C GLY A 111 -3.14 0.30 8.96
N PRO A 112 -2.06 0.70 8.24
CA PRO A 112 -1.18 1.80 8.65
C PRO A 112 -1.68 3.19 8.25
N ALA A 113 -2.81 3.30 7.57
CA ALA A 113 -3.32 4.57 7.08
C ALA A 113 -3.71 5.49 8.24
N LYS A 114 -3.26 6.74 8.18
CA LYS A 114 -3.81 7.85 8.95
C LYS A 114 -4.89 8.51 8.12
N TYR A 115 -6.05 8.81 8.72
CA TYR A 115 -7.21 9.28 7.99
C TYR A 115 -7.55 10.72 8.29
N ALA A 116 -7.99 11.44 7.25
CA ALA A 116 -8.68 12.71 7.36
C ALA A 116 -10.09 12.60 6.77
N GLN A 117 -11.03 13.33 7.33
CA GLN A 117 -12.37 13.47 6.78
C GLN A 117 -12.44 14.71 5.92
N VAL A 118 -12.99 14.58 4.71
CA VAL A 118 -13.32 15.69 3.82
C VAL A 118 -14.68 16.23 4.21
N LYS A 119 -14.73 17.45 4.69
CA LYS A 119 -15.97 18.07 5.21
C LYS A 119 -17.07 18.15 4.14
N GLU A 120 -16.70 18.50 2.92
CA GLU A 120 -17.62 18.74 1.80
C GLU A 120 -18.33 17.47 1.32
N THR A 121 -17.66 16.32 1.42
CA THR A 121 -18.21 15.04 0.92
C THR A 121 -18.57 14.07 2.05
N GLY A 122 -18.07 14.30 3.27
CA GLY A 122 -18.16 13.38 4.40
C GLY A 122 -17.32 12.10 4.22
N ARG A 123 -16.55 11.98 3.12
CA ARG A 123 -15.70 10.80 2.84
C ARG A 123 -14.35 10.92 3.52
N ARG A 124 -13.65 9.80 3.61
CA ARG A 124 -12.34 9.70 4.27
C ARG A 124 -11.24 9.57 3.24
N ILE A 125 -10.16 10.29 3.47
CA ILE A 125 -8.90 10.11 2.74
C ILE A 125 -7.85 9.60 3.72
N GLY A 126 -7.28 8.43 3.42
CA GLY A 126 -6.19 7.82 4.17
C GLY A 126 -4.83 8.11 3.52
N PHE A 127 -3.79 8.17 4.33
CA PHE A 127 -2.41 8.37 3.91
C PHE A 127 -1.55 7.26 4.50
N ILE A 128 -0.90 6.46 3.63
CA ILE A 128 0.08 5.44 4.01
C ILE A 128 1.45 5.95 3.64
N THR A 129 2.23 6.33 4.64
CA THR A 129 3.50 7.06 4.52
C THR A 129 4.68 6.20 5.04
N PRO A 130 5.04 5.09 4.37
CA PRO A 130 6.10 4.21 4.85
C PRO A 130 7.47 4.88 4.91
N LEU A 131 7.70 5.92 4.11
CA LEU A 131 8.99 6.59 3.98
C LEU A 131 9.04 7.90 4.76
N SER A 132 8.05 8.79 4.54
CA SER A 132 8.08 10.12 5.16
C SER A 132 7.68 10.11 6.65
N HIS A 133 6.82 9.18 7.08
CA HIS A 133 6.42 8.99 8.47
C HIS A 133 6.26 7.51 8.75
N ASN A 134 7.35 6.87 9.09
CA ASN A 134 7.35 5.43 9.31
C ASN A 134 6.46 5.06 10.51
N PHE A 135 5.72 3.96 10.37
CA PHE A 135 4.80 3.42 11.37
C PHE A 135 5.27 2.05 11.89
N CYS A 136 6.56 1.75 11.73
CA CYS A 136 7.12 0.43 11.95
C CYS A 136 7.00 -0.07 13.38
N GLU A 137 7.15 0.80 14.39
CA GLU A 137 7.03 0.42 15.80
C GLU A 137 5.64 -0.15 16.15
N SER A 138 4.59 0.35 15.52
CA SER A 138 3.21 -0.13 15.71
C SER A 138 2.77 -1.15 14.67
N CYS A 139 3.66 -1.60 13.79
CA CYS A 139 3.33 -2.51 12.70
C CYS A 139 3.12 -3.94 13.21
N ASN A 140 1.91 -4.45 13.07
CA ASN A 140 1.51 -5.82 13.45
C ASN A 140 1.47 -6.79 12.26
N ARG A 141 2.05 -6.42 11.09
CA ARG A 141 1.95 -7.22 9.88
C ARG A 141 3.15 -8.11 9.68
N VAL A 142 2.87 -9.32 9.24
CA VAL A 142 3.81 -10.29 8.70
C VAL A 142 3.30 -10.77 7.35
N ARG A 143 4.12 -11.43 6.56
CA ARG A 143 3.75 -11.94 5.24
C ARG A 143 4.18 -13.37 5.08
N LEU A 144 3.21 -14.24 4.83
CA LEU A 144 3.44 -15.65 4.53
C LEU A 144 3.37 -15.85 3.02
N THR A 145 4.42 -16.42 2.44
CA THR A 145 4.45 -16.78 1.03
C THR A 145 3.75 -18.12 0.77
N CYS A 146 3.44 -18.39 -0.50
CA CYS A 146 2.90 -19.70 -0.92
C CYS A 146 3.91 -20.86 -0.73
N THR A 147 5.18 -20.57 -0.51
CA THR A 147 6.23 -21.54 -0.22
C THR A 147 6.43 -21.81 1.26
N GLY A 148 5.68 -21.11 2.13
CA GLY A 148 5.76 -21.28 3.58
C GLY A 148 6.83 -20.43 4.27
N GLN A 149 7.41 -19.41 3.58
CA GLN A 149 8.33 -18.46 4.19
C GLN A 149 7.55 -17.32 4.85
N LEU A 150 7.84 -17.06 6.11
CA LEU A 150 7.26 -15.97 6.90
C LEU A 150 8.24 -14.81 6.98
N TYR A 151 7.91 -13.69 6.33
CA TYR A 151 8.65 -12.43 6.44
C TYR A 151 8.06 -11.55 7.53
N MET A 152 8.88 -11.11 8.48
CA MET A 152 8.45 -10.23 9.58
C MET A 152 8.30 -8.77 9.14
N CYS A 153 9.00 -8.36 8.08
CA CYS A 153 8.93 -7.01 7.54
C CYS A 153 8.92 -7.05 6.00
N LEU A 154 8.16 -6.13 5.40
CA LEU A 154 8.14 -5.96 3.94
C LEU A 154 9.48 -5.43 3.41
N GLY A 155 10.14 -4.58 4.17
CA GLY A 155 11.37 -3.88 3.79
C GLY A 155 12.66 -4.52 4.31
N GLN A 156 12.62 -5.78 4.72
CA GLN A 156 13.80 -6.56 5.12
C GLN A 156 13.69 -8.01 4.63
N ASP A 157 14.82 -8.67 4.48
CA ASP A 157 14.91 -10.04 3.94
C ASP A 157 14.93 -11.13 5.02
N ASP A 158 14.88 -10.77 6.31
CA ASP A 158 14.79 -11.76 7.39
C ASP A 158 13.47 -12.53 7.32
N ASP A 159 13.57 -13.87 7.30
CA ASP A 159 12.44 -14.77 7.17
C ASP A 159 12.55 -16.00 8.10
N ALA A 160 11.47 -16.79 8.13
CA ALA A 160 11.44 -18.09 8.80
C ALA A 160 10.75 -19.13 7.89
N ASP A 161 11.33 -20.33 7.76
CA ASP A 161 10.74 -21.45 7.02
C ASP A 161 9.71 -22.19 7.89
N LEU A 162 8.46 -21.74 7.86
CA LEU A 162 7.36 -22.41 8.57
C LEU A 162 6.98 -23.75 7.93
N ARG A 163 7.28 -23.96 6.65
CA ARG A 163 7.05 -25.26 5.99
C ARG A 163 7.94 -26.34 6.56
N ALA A 164 9.22 -26.03 6.82
CA ALA A 164 10.14 -26.96 7.47
C ALA A 164 9.65 -27.32 8.89
N ALA A 165 9.25 -26.33 9.68
CA ALA A 165 8.72 -26.53 11.02
C ALA A 165 7.45 -27.39 11.01
N LEU A 166 6.51 -27.10 10.09
CA LEU A 166 5.25 -27.85 9.94
C LEU A 166 5.47 -29.32 9.56
N ARG A 167 6.53 -29.61 8.79
CA ARG A 167 6.82 -30.97 8.34
C ARG A 167 7.76 -31.74 9.26
N ALA A 168 8.31 -31.09 10.25
CA ALA A 168 9.23 -31.72 11.22
C ALA A 168 8.50 -32.57 12.27
N SER A 169 7.22 -32.33 12.52
CA SER A 169 6.43 -33.02 13.54
C SER A 169 4.94 -33.07 13.18
N GLU A 170 4.24 -34.10 13.65
CA GLU A 170 2.79 -34.17 13.62
C GLU A 170 2.15 -33.25 14.70
N ASP A 171 2.94 -32.79 15.68
CA ASP A 171 2.52 -31.86 16.71
C ASP A 171 2.80 -30.43 16.28
N ASP A 172 1.82 -29.56 16.42
CA ASP A 172 1.91 -28.13 16.08
C ASP A 172 2.86 -27.32 16.98
N GLN A 173 3.38 -27.89 18.09
CA GLN A 173 4.27 -27.18 19.02
C GLN A 173 5.56 -26.67 18.33
N VAL A 174 6.11 -27.45 17.39
CA VAL A 174 7.29 -27.04 16.61
C VAL A 174 6.97 -25.84 15.71
N LEU A 175 5.78 -25.83 15.10
CA LEU A 175 5.32 -24.72 14.28
C LEU A 175 5.07 -23.47 15.13
N TYR A 176 4.41 -23.60 16.28
CA TYR A 176 4.17 -22.47 17.19
C TYR A 176 5.47 -21.86 17.69
N ALA A 177 6.44 -22.70 18.10
CA ALA A 177 7.74 -22.22 18.52
C ALA A 177 8.49 -21.45 17.39
N ALA A 178 8.39 -21.93 16.14
CA ALA A 178 8.98 -21.24 14.98
C ALA A 178 8.30 -19.89 14.68
N ILE A 179 6.97 -19.81 14.86
CA ILE A 179 6.24 -18.55 14.70
C ILE A 179 6.62 -17.56 15.79
N ASP A 180 6.64 -17.99 17.06
CA ASP A 180 6.98 -17.12 18.19
C ASP A 180 8.41 -16.60 18.08
N GLU A 181 9.35 -17.47 17.70
CA GLU A 181 10.75 -17.09 17.46
C GLU A 181 10.85 -16.06 16.32
N ALA A 182 10.19 -16.31 15.17
CA ALA A 182 10.17 -15.38 14.05
C ALA A 182 9.59 -14.01 14.45
N ILE A 183 8.46 -13.99 15.17
CA ILE A 183 7.83 -12.76 15.65
C ILE A 183 8.74 -12.00 16.62
N SER A 184 9.49 -12.72 17.46
CA SER A 184 10.44 -12.09 18.41
C SER A 184 11.54 -11.29 17.71
N ARG A 185 11.92 -11.69 16.49
CA ARG A 185 12.91 -11.01 15.64
C ARG A 185 12.33 -9.87 14.81
N LYS A 186 11.00 -9.62 14.88
CA LYS A 186 10.38 -8.57 14.08
C LYS A 186 11.05 -7.21 14.29
N PRO A 187 11.57 -6.57 13.23
CA PRO A 187 12.31 -5.32 13.35
C PRO A 187 11.39 -4.15 13.71
N LYS A 188 11.95 -3.16 14.42
CA LYS A 188 11.27 -1.90 14.76
C LYS A 188 11.28 -0.87 13.62
N GLY A 189 11.94 -1.19 12.50
CA GLY A 189 12.09 -0.33 11.35
C GLY A 189 12.26 -1.13 10.07
N HIS A 190 12.20 -0.46 8.93
CA HIS A 190 12.59 -0.97 7.62
C HIS A 190 13.84 -0.26 7.12
N ASP A 191 14.52 -0.86 6.15
CA ASP A 191 15.76 -0.33 5.56
C ASP A 191 15.51 0.48 4.28
N PHE A 192 14.27 0.90 4.04
CA PHE A 192 13.94 1.71 2.88
C PHE A 192 14.55 3.10 2.99
N ILE A 193 15.44 3.43 2.07
CA ILE A 193 16.01 4.76 1.87
C ILE A 193 15.75 5.15 0.42
N ILE A 194 15.24 6.34 0.18
CA ILE A 194 15.17 6.94 -1.16
C ILE A 194 16.21 8.05 -1.22
N GLU A 195 17.38 7.73 -1.78
CA GLU A 195 18.40 8.71 -2.13
C GLU A 195 18.52 8.81 -3.65
N ARG A 196 18.74 10.02 -4.16
CA ARG A 196 19.00 10.23 -5.60
C ARG A 196 20.27 9.51 -5.99
N GLY A 197 20.18 8.67 -7.03
CA GLY A 197 21.33 7.91 -7.56
C GLY A 197 21.53 6.53 -6.92
N GLN A 198 20.65 6.08 -6.03
CA GLN A 198 20.68 4.72 -5.52
C GLN A 198 20.03 3.78 -6.55
N SER A 199 20.85 3.05 -7.30
CA SER A 199 20.40 2.12 -8.34
C SER A 199 19.96 0.76 -7.81
N ALA A 200 20.33 0.40 -6.57
CA ALA A 200 19.96 -0.87 -5.98
C ALA A 200 18.70 -0.73 -5.10
N PRO A 201 17.72 -1.64 -5.22
CA PRO A 201 16.58 -1.67 -4.33
C PRO A 201 17.04 -2.05 -2.92
N ALA A 202 16.40 -1.49 -1.89
CA ALA A 202 16.65 -1.86 -0.50
C ALA A 202 16.33 -3.35 -0.23
N VAL A 203 15.38 -3.90 -1.00
CA VAL A 203 14.99 -5.31 -1.02
C VAL A 203 14.82 -5.74 -2.47
N THR A 204 15.54 -6.77 -2.90
CA THR A 204 15.48 -7.30 -4.28
C THR A 204 14.16 -8.04 -4.57
N ARG A 205 13.51 -8.50 -3.52
CA ARG A 205 12.25 -9.25 -3.58
C ARG A 205 11.12 -8.38 -4.14
N HIS A 206 10.43 -8.91 -5.15
CA HIS A 206 9.20 -8.29 -5.66
C HIS A 206 8.05 -8.42 -4.67
N MET A 207 7.17 -7.41 -4.63
CA MET A 207 5.99 -7.42 -3.76
C MET A 207 5.06 -8.61 -4.05
N SER A 208 4.96 -9.04 -5.29
CA SER A 208 4.18 -10.22 -5.72
C SER A 208 4.63 -11.54 -5.10
N VAL A 209 5.90 -11.65 -4.68
CA VAL A 209 6.43 -12.85 -4.01
C VAL A 209 5.89 -12.99 -2.59
N THR A 210 5.62 -11.89 -1.94
CA THR A 210 5.11 -11.83 -0.55
C THR A 210 3.61 -11.61 -0.45
N GLY A 211 2.87 -11.75 -1.57
CA GLY A 211 1.41 -11.60 -1.55
C GLY A 211 0.97 -10.16 -1.26
N GLY A 212 1.34 -9.25 -2.15
CA GLY A 212 0.93 -7.83 -2.09
C GLY A 212 -0.19 -7.50 -3.04
#